data_e286d4706bb7feeebb241b76a9928fe9
#
_entry.id   e286d4706bb7feeebb241b76a9928fe9
#
_cell.length_a   1.000
_cell.length_b   1.000
_cell.length_c   1.000
_cell.angle_alpha   90.00
_cell.angle_beta   90.00
_cell.angle_gamma   90.00
#
_symmetry.space_group_name_H-M   'P 1'
#
loop_
_entity.id
_entity.type
_entity.pdbx_description
1 polymer ?
#
loop_
_entity_poly.entity_id
_entity_poly.type
_entity_poly.pdbx_seq_one_letter_code
_entity_poly.pdbx_strand_id
1 'polypeptide(L)'
;MAIKAFHNCKASEEAIQLAAQNHVRMINCPISNLKSQNGVSPLKIMLDNDIEIGLGTDWGRLQMMDVMKLEYLLLRDQHVPNPAQTVWKMATEWGARCSGWPQTGILKPGMQADLIFLRLHEPDFLPLISTSDFSDVLQNWVFDGRSEWIEHVMVAGNWKVKNRQLCGLDETQLIAKQRQLMKKLVAETLK
;
A
#
# COMPACT_ATOMS: atom_id res chain seq x y z
N MET A 1 -4.87 18.64 -12.72
CA MET A 1 -3.93 17.65 -12.11
C MET A 1 -3.84 17.97 -10.62
N ALA A 2 -4.11 17.03 -9.73
CA ALA A 2 -4.04 17.29 -8.28
C ALA A 2 -2.58 17.42 -7.83
N ILE A 3 -2.29 18.38 -6.96
CA ILE A 3 -0.98 18.53 -6.33
C ILE A 3 -0.79 17.37 -5.35
N LYS A 4 0.43 16.83 -5.31
CA LYS A 4 0.80 15.72 -4.43
C LYS A 4 2.03 16.10 -3.62
N ALA A 5 2.05 15.72 -2.35
CA ALA A 5 3.20 15.85 -1.47
C ALA A 5 3.61 14.48 -0.95
N PHE A 6 4.90 14.25 -0.79
CA PHE A 6 5.46 12.96 -0.39
C PHE A 6 6.19 13.10 0.94
N HIS A 7 6.17 12.04 1.74
CA HIS A 7 6.83 11.91 3.03
C HIS A 7 6.26 12.81 4.14
N ASN A 8 6.49 14.11 4.07
CA ASN A 8 5.90 15.15 4.96
C ASN A 8 6.22 14.98 6.48
N CYS A 9 7.31 14.28 6.83
CA CYS A 9 7.66 13.98 8.22
C CYS A 9 7.92 15.24 9.08
N LYS A 10 8.29 16.33 8.45
CA LYS A 10 8.61 17.61 9.11
C LYS A 10 7.64 18.74 8.75
N ALA A 11 6.47 18.39 8.23
CA ALA A 11 5.45 19.39 7.92
C ALA A 11 4.93 20.03 9.21
N SER A 12 4.91 21.37 9.27
CA SER A 12 4.27 22.09 10.36
C SER A 12 2.75 21.99 10.25
N GLU A 13 2.04 22.28 11.33
CA GLU A 13 0.59 22.27 11.34
C GLU A 13 0.02 23.29 10.34
N GLU A 14 0.63 24.49 10.23
CA GLU A 14 0.23 25.51 9.26
C GLU A 14 0.43 25.04 7.81
N ALA A 15 1.51 24.30 7.53
CA ALA A 15 1.75 23.73 6.22
C ALA A 15 0.71 22.64 5.87
N ILE A 16 0.30 21.84 6.86
CA ILE A 16 -0.74 20.83 6.70
C ILE A 16 -2.09 21.49 6.44
N GLN A 17 -2.45 22.53 7.20
CA GLN A 17 -3.69 23.28 7.00
C GLN A 17 -3.74 23.94 5.60
N LEU A 18 -2.63 24.54 5.18
CA LEU A 18 -2.53 25.09 3.83
C LEU A 18 -2.68 24.03 2.73
N ALA A 19 -2.08 22.86 2.94
CA ALA A 19 -2.21 21.73 2.03
C ALA A 19 -3.67 21.24 1.94
N ALA A 20 -4.36 21.16 3.07
CA ALA A 20 -5.78 20.79 3.12
C ALA A 20 -6.67 21.78 2.36
N GLN A 21 -6.49 23.09 2.60
CA GLN A 21 -7.22 24.17 1.91
C GLN A 21 -7.02 24.14 0.38
N ASN A 22 -5.87 23.67 -0.07
CA ASN A 22 -5.55 23.54 -1.49
C ASN A 22 -5.78 22.12 -2.06
N HIS A 23 -6.47 21.25 -1.33
CA HIS A 23 -6.77 19.87 -1.73
C HIS A 23 -5.53 19.08 -2.16
N VAL A 24 -4.40 19.31 -1.50
CA VAL A 24 -3.17 18.56 -1.72
C VAL A 24 -3.34 17.16 -1.15
N ARG A 25 -3.10 16.14 -1.95
CA ARG A 25 -3.04 14.76 -1.50
C ARG A 25 -1.64 14.41 -1.02
N MET A 26 -1.54 13.60 -0.01
CA MET A 26 -0.26 13.19 0.55
C MET A 26 0.01 11.71 0.31
N ILE A 27 1.28 11.35 0.15
CA ILE A 27 1.73 9.95 0.06
C ILE A 27 2.75 9.74 1.16
N ASN A 28 2.42 8.83 2.08
CA ASN A 28 3.34 8.41 3.14
C ASN A 28 4.11 7.15 2.75
N CYS A 29 5.42 7.17 2.98
CA CYS A 29 6.31 6.04 2.74
C CYS A 29 7.00 5.69 4.06
N PRO A 30 6.31 5.11 5.05
CA PRO A 30 6.76 5.06 6.44
C PRO A 30 8.07 4.29 6.62
N ILE A 31 8.26 3.18 5.91
CA ILE A 31 9.51 2.39 5.99
C ILE A 31 10.68 3.21 5.44
N SER A 32 10.50 3.87 4.30
CA SER A 32 11.53 4.73 3.72
C SER A 32 11.87 5.90 4.62
N ASN A 33 10.86 6.55 5.20
CA ASN A 33 11.04 7.66 6.12
C ASN A 33 11.91 7.28 7.32
N LEU A 34 11.62 6.15 7.97
CA LEU A 34 12.38 5.67 9.12
C LEU A 34 13.79 5.20 8.71
N LYS A 35 13.91 4.49 7.59
CA LYS A 35 15.19 4.02 7.07
C LYS A 35 16.14 5.17 6.72
N SER A 36 15.60 6.28 6.22
CA SER A 36 16.36 7.49 5.89
C SER A 36 16.46 8.48 7.06
N GLN A 37 16.00 8.12 8.24
CA GLN A 37 16.01 8.97 9.45
C GLN A 37 15.26 10.30 9.27
N ASN A 38 14.26 10.34 8.40
CA ASN A 38 13.43 11.52 8.17
C ASN A 38 12.40 11.75 9.29
N GLY A 39 12.15 10.72 10.11
CA GLY A 39 11.16 10.75 11.18
C GLY A 39 9.82 10.16 10.77
N VAL A 40 8.79 10.47 11.55
CA VAL A 40 7.41 9.99 11.36
C VAL A 40 6.54 11.17 10.90
N SER A 41 5.67 10.91 9.92
CA SER A 41 4.71 11.91 9.45
C SER A 41 3.65 12.18 10.53
N PRO A 42 3.18 13.41 10.72
CA PRO A 42 2.12 13.76 11.68
C PRO A 42 0.74 13.36 11.13
N LEU A 43 0.52 12.03 11.04
CA LEU A 43 -0.65 11.43 10.37
C LEU A 43 -1.96 11.86 11.00
N LYS A 44 -2.01 11.92 12.34
CA LYS A 44 -3.22 12.35 13.07
C LYS A 44 -3.65 13.76 12.66
N ILE A 45 -2.70 14.71 12.61
CA ILE A 45 -2.99 16.09 12.22
C ILE A 45 -3.45 16.17 10.76
N MET A 46 -2.81 15.39 9.86
CA MET A 46 -3.21 15.32 8.45
C MET A 46 -4.64 14.79 8.29
N LEU A 47 -4.98 13.71 9.00
CA LEU A 47 -6.31 13.09 8.96
C LEU A 47 -7.38 13.99 9.59
N ASP A 48 -7.05 14.70 10.68
CA ASP A 48 -7.96 15.66 11.32
C ASP A 48 -8.26 16.88 10.42
N ASN A 49 -7.42 17.13 9.42
CA ASN A 49 -7.62 18.15 8.39
C ASN A 49 -8.17 17.55 7.07
N ASP A 50 -8.78 16.36 7.10
CA ASP A 50 -9.41 15.68 5.97
C ASP A 50 -8.47 15.44 4.76
N ILE A 51 -7.16 15.34 4.99
CA ILE A 51 -6.21 15.04 3.92
C ILE A 51 -6.26 13.56 3.59
N GLU A 52 -6.49 13.25 2.30
CA GLU A 52 -6.34 11.89 1.80
C GLU A 52 -4.86 11.51 1.70
N ILE A 53 -4.49 10.45 2.40
CA ILE A 53 -3.12 9.93 2.43
C ILE A 53 -3.07 8.59 1.71
N GLY A 54 -2.24 8.49 0.67
CA GLY A 54 -1.90 7.22 0.03
C GLY A 54 -0.65 6.60 0.67
N LEU A 55 -0.50 5.28 0.53
CA LEU A 55 0.71 4.57 0.93
C LEU A 55 1.66 4.37 -0.25
N GLY A 56 2.97 4.44 0.03
CA GLY A 56 4.02 4.16 -0.93
C GLY A 56 5.12 3.28 -0.34
N THR A 57 5.70 2.43 -1.19
CA THR A 57 6.87 1.61 -0.83
C THR A 57 8.18 2.39 -0.99
N ASP A 58 8.16 3.44 -1.84
CA ASP A 58 9.33 4.21 -2.24
C ASP A 58 10.42 3.30 -2.81
N TRP A 59 11.64 3.38 -2.33
CA TRP A 59 12.75 2.58 -2.85
C TRP A 59 13.03 1.33 -2.01
N GLY A 60 13.47 0.27 -2.67
CA GLY A 60 13.83 -0.99 -2.04
C GLY A 60 12.91 -2.15 -2.45
N ARG A 61 13.14 -3.31 -1.83
CA ARG A 61 12.36 -4.54 -2.05
C ARG A 61 11.29 -4.67 -0.96
N LEU A 62 10.38 -3.70 -0.91
CA LEU A 62 9.34 -3.67 0.11
C LEU A 62 8.03 -4.22 -0.46
N GLN A 63 7.32 -4.97 0.37
CA GLN A 63 5.95 -5.37 0.09
C GLN A 63 4.98 -4.35 0.67
N MET A 64 3.86 -4.12 0.02
CA MET A 64 2.82 -3.21 0.53
C MET A 64 2.30 -3.65 1.90
N MET A 65 2.28 -4.96 2.19
CA MET A 65 1.88 -5.51 3.49
C MET A 65 2.78 -5.01 4.62
N ASP A 66 4.10 -4.95 4.41
CA ASP A 66 5.04 -4.41 5.40
C ASP A 66 4.76 -2.92 5.67
N VAL A 67 4.45 -2.17 4.61
CA VAL A 67 4.10 -0.75 4.69
C VAL A 67 2.79 -0.57 5.47
N MET A 68 1.77 -1.37 5.16
CA MET A 68 0.47 -1.35 5.84
C MET A 68 0.61 -1.67 7.34
N LYS A 69 1.38 -2.69 7.68
CA LYS A 69 1.65 -3.08 9.07
C LYS A 69 2.32 -1.97 9.86
N LEU A 70 3.37 -1.37 9.32
CA LEU A 70 4.05 -0.26 9.97
C LEU A 70 3.13 0.95 10.10
N GLU A 71 2.40 1.31 9.06
CA GLU A 71 1.46 2.44 9.10
C GLU A 71 0.37 2.23 10.15
N TYR A 72 -0.15 1.00 10.27
CA TYR A 72 -1.10 0.64 11.33
C TYR A 72 -0.55 0.94 12.73
N LEU A 73 0.70 0.58 13.00
CA LEU A 73 1.36 0.84 14.27
C LEU A 73 1.56 2.33 14.52
N LEU A 74 1.95 3.09 13.49
CA LEU A 74 2.14 4.54 13.59
C LEU A 74 0.82 5.28 13.82
N LEU A 75 -0.27 4.85 13.19
CA LEU A 75 -1.61 5.39 13.45
C LEU A 75 -2.08 5.09 14.87
N ARG A 76 -1.77 3.89 15.37
CA ARG A 76 -2.08 3.54 16.77
C ARG A 76 -1.30 4.38 17.77
N ASP A 77 -0.02 4.58 17.53
CA ASP A 77 0.85 5.43 18.35
C ASP A 77 0.34 6.87 18.41
N GLN A 78 -0.17 7.38 17.30
CA GLN A 78 -0.78 8.71 17.19
C GLN A 78 -2.26 8.75 17.59
N HIS A 79 -2.80 7.71 18.21
CA HIS A 79 -4.19 7.61 18.69
C HIS A 79 -5.26 7.86 17.60
N VAL A 80 -4.98 7.47 16.36
CA VAL A 80 -5.97 7.51 15.28
C VAL A 80 -7.02 6.41 15.47
N PRO A 81 -8.32 6.73 15.46
CA PRO A 81 -9.37 5.73 15.58
C PRO A 81 -9.43 4.83 14.34
N ASN A 82 -9.84 3.57 14.52
CA ASN A 82 -10.03 2.59 13.45
C ASN A 82 -8.82 2.47 12.48
N PRO A 83 -7.59 2.26 12.99
CA PRO A 83 -6.38 2.34 12.17
C PRO A 83 -6.37 1.32 11.02
N ALA A 84 -6.94 0.13 11.18
CA ALA A 84 -7.02 -0.86 10.11
C ALA A 84 -7.86 -0.38 8.92
N GLN A 85 -9.01 0.25 9.18
CA GLN A 85 -9.85 0.82 8.13
C GLN A 85 -9.14 2.00 7.44
N THR A 86 -8.46 2.84 8.22
CA THR A 86 -7.69 3.97 7.68
C THR A 86 -6.57 3.49 6.77
N VAL A 87 -5.73 2.54 7.23
CA VAL A 87 -4.67 1.93 6.41
C VAL A 87 -5.22 1.29 5.15
N TRP A 88 -6.35 0.58 5.26
CA TRP A 88 -7.00 -0.01 4.08
C TRP A 88 -7.39 1.04 3.04
N LYS A 89 -8.00 2.15 3.46
CA LYS A 89 -8.30 3.27 2.55
C LYS A 89 -7.04 3.87 1.95
N MET A 90 -5.98 4.05 2.75
CA MET A 90 -4.68 4.55 2.28
C MET A 90 -4.06 3.64 1.23
N ALA A 91 -4.19 2.33 1.37
CA ALA A 91 -3.65 1.34 0.43
C ALA A 91 -4.54 1.10 -0.81
N THR A 92 -5.81 1.51 -0.78
CA THR A 92 -6.79 1.24 -1.84
C THR A 92 -7.37 2.53 -2.41
N GLU A 93 -8.49 2.98 -1.92
CA GLU A 93 -9.28 4.10 -2.45
C GLU A 93 -8.49 5.42 -2.47
N TRP A 94 -7.91 5.81 -1.36
CA TRP A 94 -7.11 7.03 -1.29
C TRP A 94 -5.80 6.88 -2.07
N GLY A 95 -5.16 5.71 -1.99
CA GLY A 95 -3.97 5.39 -2.78
C GLY A 95 -4.22 5.51 -4.28
N ALA A 96 -5.35 5.01 -4.77
CA ALA A 96 -5.76 5.13 -6.17
C ALA A 96 -5.95 6.60 -6.57
N ARG A 97 -6.66 7.40 -5.75
CA ARG A 97 -6.84 8.83 -6.01
C ARG A 97 -5.52 9.60 -5.95
N CYS A 98 -4.65 9.29 -4.98
CA CYS A 98 -3.31 9.87 -4.89
C CYS A 98 -2.44 9.50 -6.10
N SER A 99 -2.57 8.30 -6.63
CA SER A 99 -1.84 7.84 -7.81
C SER A 99 -2.38 8.41 -9.14
N GLY A 100 -3.57 9.03 -9.12
CA GLY A 100 -4.22 9.58 -10.30
C GLY A 100 -5.09 8.58 -11.05
N TRP A 101 -5.49 7.49 -10.39
CA TRP A 101 -6.36 6.43 -10.92
C TRP A 101 -7.69 6.36 -10.15
N PRO A 102 -8.53 7.41 -10.17
CA PRO A 102 -9.75 7.46 -9.37
C PRO A 102 -10.82 6.46 -9.78
N GLN A 103 -10.61 5.76 -10.91
CA GLN A 103 -11.51 4.70 -11.40
C GLN A 103 -11.21 3.33 -10.79
N THR A 104 -10.27 3.24 -9.85
CA THR A 104 -9.87 2.02 -9.14
C THR A 104 -9.94 2.21 -7.62
N GLY A 105 -9.56 1.19 -6.87
CA GLY A 105 -9.40 1.25 -5.41
C GLY A 105 -10.65 0.96 -4.59
N ILE A 106 -11.81 0.82 -5.22
CA ILE A 106 -13.06 0.37 -4.58
C ILE A 106 -13.80 -0.64 -5.46
N LEU A 107 -14.49 -1.56 -4.82
CA LEU A 107 -15.36 -2.53 -5.50
C LEU A 107 -16.76 -1.93 -5.64
N LYS A 108 -17.04 -1.37 -6.82
CA LYS A 108 -18.31 -0.71 -7.14
C LYS A 108 -18.62 -0.86 -8.65
N PRO A 109 -19.90 -1.04 -9.04
CA PRO A 109 -20.28 -1.01 -10.46
C PRO A 109 -19.79 0.25 -11.16
N GLY A 110 -19.23 0.08 -12.37
CA GLY A 110 -18.64 1.17 -13.16
C GLY A 110 -17.18 1.50 -12.88
N MET A 111 -16.58 0.91 -11.83
CA MET A 111 -15.15 1.02 -11.56
C MET A 111 -14.35 -0.02 -12.36
N GLN A 112 -13.07 0.25 -12.57
CA GLN A 112 -12.17 -0.74 -13.16
C GLN A 112 -11.95 -1.91 -12.20
N ALA A 113 -11.94 -3.11 -12.73
CA ALA A 113 -11.73 -4.33 -11.96
C ALA A 113 -10.23 -4.55 -11.70
N ASP A 114 -9.69 -3.79 -10.74
CA ASP A 114 -8.38 -3.99 -10.13
C ASP A 114 -8.61 -4.69 -8.78
N LEU A 115 -8.35 -5.98 -8.72
CA LEU A 115 -8.77 -6.86 -7.63
C LEU A 115 -7.63 -7.77 -7.19
N ILE A 116 -7.55 -8.01 -5.89
CA ILE A 116 -6.81 -9.14 -5.33
C ILE A 116 -7.79 -10.11 -4.69
N PHE A 117 -7.51 -11.40 -4.78
CA PHE A 117 -8.29 -12.47 -4.18
C PHE A 117 -7.43 -13.17 -3.15
N LEU A 118 -7.92 -13.26 -1.92
CA LEU A 118 -7.19 -13.80 -0.78
C LEU A 118 -7.69 -15.21 -0.46
N ARG A 119 -6.77 -16.09 -0.06
CA ARG A 119 -7.10 -17.38 0.56
C ARG A 119 -7.27 -17.16 2.05
N LEU A 120 -8.49 -17.32 2.54
CA LEU A 120 -8.83 -17.12 3.96
C LEU A 120 -8.66 -18.40 4.81
N HIS A 121 -8.23 -19.51 4.20
CA HIS A 121 -8.07 -20.80 4.88
C HIS A 121 -6.64 -21.06 5.38
N GLU A 122 -5.76 -20.07 5.29
CA GLU A 122 -4.40 -20.20 5.81
C GLU A 122 -4.43 -20.26 7.35
N PRO A 123 -3.66 -21.16 7.97
CA PRO A 123 -3.64 -21.29 9.44
C PRO A 123 -3.32 -19.98 10.17
N ASP A 124 -2.45 -19.17 9.58
CA ASP A 124 -2.03 -17.88 10.13
C ASP A 124 -3.14 -16.80 10.09
N PHE A 125 -4.22 -17.06 9.35
CA PHE A 125 -5.38 -16.18 9.23
C PHE A 125 -6.50 -16.54 10.22
N LEU A 126 -6.38 -17.68 10.88
CA LEU A 126 -7.40 -18.21 11.79
C LEU A 126 -7.05 -17.88 13.26
N PRO A 127 -8.06 -17.75 14.13
CA PRO A 127 -9.49 -17.81 13.83
C PRO A 127 -9.99 -16.53 13.16
N LEU A 128 -10.92 -16.68 12.19
CA LEU A 128 -11.66 -15.55 11.63
C LEU A 128 -12.96 -15.38 12.44
N ILE A 129 -13.15 -14.18 12.96
CA ILE A 129 -14.38 -13.80 13.63
C ILE A 129 -15.12 -12.83 12.70
N SER A 130 -16.31 -13.22 12.28
CA SER A 130 -17.17 -12.38 11.47
C SER A 130 -18.62 -12.51 11.94
N THR A 131 -19.19 -11.39 12.36
CA THR A 131 -20.60 -11.25 12.76
C THR A 131 -21.24 -10.16 11.93
N SER A 132 -22.54 -9.87 12.14
CA SER A 132 -23.22 -8.74 11.49
C SER A 132 -22.55 -7.39 11.77
N ASP A 133 -21.93 -7.25 12.94
CA ASP A 133 -21.46 -5.96 13.45
C ASP A 133 -19.94 -5.87 13.57
N PHE A 134 -19.24 -6.99 13.45
CA PHE A 134 -17.79 -7.07 13.61
C PHE A 134 -17.16 -8.10 12.66
N SER A 135 -16.03 -7.75 12.06
CA SER A 135 -15.17 -8.67 11.33
C SER A 135 -13.70 -8.30 11.55
N ASP A 136 -12.90 -9.27 11.94
CA ASP A 136 -11.45 -9.12 12.12
C ASP A 136 -10.66 -9.37 10.82
N VAL A 137 -11.32 -9.80 9.74
CA VAL A 137 -10.68 -10.07 8.44
C VAL A 137 -9.81 -8.90 7.98
N LEU A 138 -10.34 -7.68 8.07
CA LEU A 138 -9.61 -6.50 7.65
C LEU A 138 -8.41 -6.20 8.55
N GLN A 139 -8.58 -6.33 9.87
CA GLN A 139 -7.49 -6.11 10.82
C GLN A 139 -6.38 -7.15 10.63
N ASN A 140 -6.74 -8.42 10.50
CA ASN A 140 -5.79 -9.52 10.27
C ASN A 140 -5.05 -9.32 8.94
N TRP A 141 -5.76 -8.90 7.87
CA TRP A 141 -5.13 -8.61 6.61
C TRP A 141 -4.15 -7.43 6.70
N VAL A 142 -4.53 -6.33 7.33
CA VAL A 142 -3.70 -5.14 7.46
C VAL A 142 -2.46 -5.40 8.31
N PHE A 143 -2.60 -6.16 9.40
CA PHE A 143 -1.52 -6.36 10.37
C PHE A 143 -0.68 -7.61 10.11
N ASP A 144 -1.29 -8.71 9.69
CA ASP A 144 -0.62 -9.99 9.49
C ASP A 144 -0.57 -10.44 8.03
N GLY A 145 -1.18 -9.66 7.11
CA GLY A 145 -1.27 -9.99 5.70
C GLY A 145 0.09 -10.30 5.06
N ARG A 146 0.09 -11.31 4.19
CA ARG A 146 1.27 -11.77 3.44
C ARG A 146 0.93 -11.90 1.96
N SER A 147 1.92 -11.65 1.10
CA SER A 147 1.73 -11.82 -0.35
C SER A 147 1.38 -13.26 -0.74
N GLU A 148 1.81 -14.25 0.06
CA GLU A 148 1.52 -15.65 -0.14
C GLU A 148 0.03 -15.99 -0.02
N TRP A 149 -0.76 -15.16 0.66
CA TRP A 149 -2.21 -15.32 0.77
C TRP A 149 -2.97 -14.83 -0.46
N ILE A 150 -2.31 -14.08 -1.36
CA ILE A 150 -2.90 -13.64 -2.62
C ILE A 150 -2.92 -14.80 -3.62
N GLU A 151 -4.10 -15.23 -4.00
CA GLU A 151 -4.29 -16.33 -4.94
C GLU A 151 -4.39 -15.83 -6.38
N HIS A 152 -5.12 -14.72 -6.57
CA HIS A 152 -5.31 -14.13 -7.89
C HIS A 152 -5.12 -12.62 -7.84
N VAL A 153 -4.68 -12.07 -8.97
CA VAL A 153 -4.61 -10.62 -9.20
C VAL A 153 -5.23 -10.30 -10.55
N MET A 154 -6.12 -9.33 -10.57
CA MET A 154 -6.74 -8.78 -11.77
C MET A 154 -6.41 -7.29 -11.88
N VAL A 155 -6.10 -6.82 -13.07
CA VAL A 155 -5.87 -5.41 -13.38
C VAL A 155 -6.67 -5.05 -14.65
N ALA A 156 -7.49 -4.02 -14.54
CA ALA A 156 -8.39 -3.58 -15.60
C ALA A 156 -9.21 -4.76 -16.22
N GLY A 157 -9.70 -5.66 -15.37
CA GLY A 157 -10.48 -6.83 -15.78
C GLY A 157 -9.67 -8.00 -16.33
N ASN A 158 -8.35 -7.89 -16.43
CA ASN A 158 -7.47 -8.92 -16.97
C ASN A 158 -6.69 -9.63 -15.85
N TRP A 159 -6.67 -10.94 -15.89
CA TRP A 159 -5.85 -11.74 -14.97
C TRP A 159 -4.36 -11.46 -15.20
N LYS A 160 -3.67 -11.06 -14.14
CA LYS A 160 -2.21 -10.92 -14.10
C LYS A 160 -1.56 -12.05 -13.31
N VAL A 161 -2.23 -12.51 -12.26
CA VAL A 161 -1.88 -13.72 -11.51
C VAL A 161 -3.13 -14.58 -11.39
N LYS A 162 -3.02 -15.87 -11.63
CA LYS A 162 -4.08 -16.85 -11.44
C LYS A 162 -3.50 -18.10 -10.82
N ASN A 163 -4.11 -18.58 -9.73
CA ASN A 163 -3.59 -19.70 -8.94
C ASN A 163 -2.10 -19.49 -8.57
N ARG A 164 -1.75 -18.26 -8.17
CA ARG A 164 -0.38 -17.84 -7.80
C ARG A 164 0.66 -17.91 -8.94
N GLN A 165 0.23 -18.07 -10.18
CA GLN A 165 1.09 -18.11 -11.35
C GLN A 165 0.87 -16.85 -12.21
N LEU A 166 1.96 -16.27 -12.73
CA LEU A 166 1.90 -15.15 -13.65
C LEU A 166 1.23 -15.56 -14.96
N CYS A 167 0.26 -14.75 -15.41
CA CYS A 167 -0.42 -14.97 -16.68
C CYS A 167 0.39 -14.38 -17.82
N GLY A 168 0.69 -15.19 -18.84
CA GLY A 168 1.38 -14.74 -20.06
C GLY A 168 2.87 -14.45 -19.93
N LEU A 169 3.49 -14.81 -18.80
CA LEU A 169 4.92 -14.63 -18.55
C LEU A 169 5.52 -15.91 -17.96
N ASP A 170 6.71 -16.26 -18.41
CA ASP A 170 7.52 -17.32 -17.81
C ASP A 170 8.44 -16.71 -16.74
N GLU A 171 8.09 -16.90 -15.48
CA GLU A 171 8.84 -16.36 -14.34
C GLU A 171 10.27 -16.91 -14.29
N THR A 172 10.47 -18.17 -14.63
CA THR A 172 11.80 -18.82 -14.66
C THR A 172 12.70 -18.15 -15.67
N GLN A 173 12.20 -17.89 -16.87
CA GLN A 173 12.94 -17.18 -17.91
C GLN A 173 13.25 -15.73 -17.50
N LEU A 174 12.30 -15.03 -16.88
CA LEU A 174 12.50 -13.67 -16.39
C LEU A 174 13.61 -13.60 -15.33
N ILE A 175 13.59 -14.50 -14.36
CA ILE A 175 14.64 -14.60 -13.33
C ILE A 175 16.01 -14.92 -13.94
N ALA A 176 16.05 -15.86 -14.88
CA ALA A 176 17.29 -16.21 -15.58
C ALA A 176 17.88 -15.01 -16.35
N LYS A 177 17.03 -14.29 -17.09
CA LYS A 177 17.41 -13.08 -17.83
C LYS A 177 17.90 -11.97 -16.88
N GLN A 178 17.19 -11.74 -15.78
CA GLN A 178 17.60 -10.75 -14.79
C GLN A 178 18.98 -11.07 -14.18
N ARG A 179 19.22 -12.34 -13.83
CA ARG A 179 20.53 -12.78 -13.32
C ARG A 179 21.67 -12.56 -14.34
N GLN A 180 21.40 -12.83 -15.62
CA GLN A 180 22.37 -12.60 -16.70
C GLN A 180 22.69 -11.11 -16.86
N LEU A 181 21.65 -10.25 -16.87
CA LEU A 181 21.84 -8.79 -16.97
C LEU A 181 22.63 -8.24 -15.79
N MET A 182 22.34 -8.70 -14.57
CA MET A 182 23.09 -8.27 -13.38
C MET A 182 24.55 -8.68 -13.42
N LYS A 183 24.88 -9.90 -13.87
CA LYS A 183 26.29 -10.32 -14.07
C LYS A 183 27.03 -9.42 -15.07
N LYS A 184 26.34 -9.07 -16.17
CA LYS A 184 26.91 -8.18 -17.20
C LYS A 184 27.16 -6.78 -16.63
N LEU A 185 26.19 -6.20 -15.93
CA LEU A 185 26.30 -4.89 -15.31
C LEU A 185 27.47 -4.82 -14.32
N VAL A 186 27.57 -5.81 -13.40
CA VAL A 186 28.68 -5.89 -12.44
C VAL A 186 30.02 -5.98 -13.13
N ALA A 187 30.14 -6.79 -14.20
CA ALA A 187 31.40 -6.92 -14.96
C ALA A 187 31.80 -5.62 -15.70
N GLU A 188 30.82 -4.78 -16.06
CA GLU A 188 31.06 -3.47 -16.70
C GLU A 188 31.42 -2.37 -15.69
N THR A 189 30.86 -2.45 -14.46
CA THR A 189 31.02 -1.43 -13.40
C THR A 189 32.33 -1.61 -12.62
N LEU A 190 32.90 -2.84 -12.57
CA LEU A 190 34.13 -3.16 -11.86
C LEU A 190 35.40 -3.08 -12.75
N LYS A 191 35.26 -2.57 -13.97
CA LYS A 191 36.39 -2.20 -14.84
C LYS A 191 36.76 -0.74 -14.67
#